data_35854a311a018ac44e2f9480d8488882
#
_entry.id   35854a311a018ac44e2f9480d8488882
#
_cell.length_a   1.000
_cell.length_b   1.000
_cell.length_c   1.000
_cell.angle_alpha   90.00
_cell.angle_beta   90.00
_cell.angle_gamma   90.00
#
_symmetry.space_group_name_H-M   'P 1'
#
loop_
_entity.id
_entity.type
_entity.pdbx_description
1 polymer ?
#
loop_
_entity_poly.entity_id
_entity_poly.type
_entity_poly.pdbx_seq_one_letter_code
_entity_poly.pdbx_strand_id
1 'polypeptide(L)'
;MAKVSKRLKTLRASVEANKLYAIDEAIALVKGAATAKFDESVDVSFNLGVDPRKSDQVIRGSVVLPKGTGKTTRVAVFTQGANADAAKEAGADIVGFEDLAAEVKAGNLNFDVVIASPDAMRIVGQLGTILGPRGLMPNPKVGTVTPNVAESVKNAKAGQVQYRTDKAGIVHATIGRASFAEADLRENFDALLDAVVKAKPAAAKGQYLKKVAVSSTMGLGVRVDTSSVNS
;
A
#
# COMPACT_ATOMS: atom_id res chain seq x y z
N MET A 1 -30.53 -2.44 16.16
CA MET A 1 -29.58 -2.53 15.03
C MET A 1 -29.71 -1.28 14.16
N ALA A 2 -28.59 -0.71 13.69
CA ALA A 2 -28.63 0.45 12.81
C ALA A 2 -29.30 0.07 11.47
N LYS A 3 -30.14 0.96 10.94
CA LYS A 3 -30.87 0.75 9.69
C LYS A 3 -29.90 0.81 8.50
N VAL A 4 -29.78 -0.28 7.74
CA VAL A 4 -28.92 -0.36 6.54
C VAL A 4 -29.42 0.62 5.49
N SER A 5 -28.54 1.45 4.91
CA SER A 5 -28.90 2.41 3.86
C SER A 5 -29.45 1.71 2.61
N LYS A 6 -30.30 2.42 1.84
CA LYS A 6 -30.87 1.89 0.59
C LYS A 6 -29.77 1.45 -0.40
N ARG A 7 -28.74 2.27 -0.58
CA ARG A 7 -27.56 1.97 -1.41
C ARG A 7 -26.90 0.64 -1.01
N LEU A 8 -26.62 0.45 0.28
CA LEU A 8 -25.94 -0.74 0.75
C LEU A 8 -26.83 -2.01 0.59
N LYS A 9 -28.14 -1.87 0.66
CA LYS A 9 -29.08 -2.97 0.35
C LYS A 9 -29.01 -3.38 -1.10
N THR A 10 -29.00 -2.43 -2.03
CA THR A 10 -28.89 -2.69 -3.47
C THR A 10 -27.55 -3.35 -3.80
N LEU A 11 -26.43 -2.84 -3.25
CA LEU A 11 -25.12 -3.42 -3.44
C LEU A 11 -25.03 -4.86 -2.89
N ARG A 12 -25.63 -5.12 -1.72
CA ARG A 12 -25.66 -6.49 -1.15
C ARG A 12 -26.49 -7.48 -1.99
N ALA A 13 -27.43 -7.02 -2.76
CA ALA A 13 -28.20 -7.86 -3.65
C ALA A 13 -27.42 -8.26 -4.92
N SER A 14 -26.39 -7.49 -5.31
CA SER A 14 -25.55 -7.81 -6.48
C SER A 14 -24.40 -8.79 -6.17
N VAL A 15 -24.13 -9.07 -4.88
CA VAL A 15 -23.04 -9.96 -4.46
C VAL A 15 -23.58 -11.06 -3.54
N GLU A 16 -23.41 -12.32 -3.92
CA GLU A 16 -23.76 -13.46 -3.08
C GLU A 16 -22.76 -13.62 -1.94
N ALA A 17 -23.24 -13.62 -0.70
CA ALA A 17 -22.43 -13.49 0.52
C ALA A 17 -21.33 -14.55 0.70
N ASN A 18 -21.51 -15.77 0.15
CA ASN A 18 -20.59 -16.90 0.34
C ASN A 18 -19.96 -17.42 -0.95
N LYS A 19 -20.26 -16.79 -2.09
CA LYS A 19 -19.70 -17.17 -3.37
C LYS A 19 -18.25 -16.70 -3.46
N LEU A 20 -17.40 -17.53 -4.02
CA LEU A 20 -16.04 -17.19 -4.43
C LEU A 20 -16.10 -16.80 -5.91
N TYR A 21 -15.56 -15.66 -6.26
CA TYR A 21 -15.57 -15.12 -7.61
C TYR A 21 -14.19 -15.24 -8.25
N ALA A 22 -14.11 -15.45 -9.54
CA ALA A 22 -12.86 -15.25 -10.27
C ALA A 22 -12.40 -13.80 -10.12
N ILE A 23 -11.09 -13.55 -10.18
CA ILE A 23 -10.55 -12.21 -9.91
C ILE A 23 -11.11 -11.16 -10.88
N ASP A 24 -11.29 -11.49 -12.16
CA ASP A 24 -11.80 -10.57 -13.16
C ASP A 24 -13.27 -10.22 -12.90
N GLU A 25 -14.09 -11.22 -12.53
CA GLU A 25 -15.48 -10.98 -12.10
C GLU A 25 -15.52 -10.12 -10.82
N ALA A 26 -14.63 -10.38 -9.87
CA ALA A 26 -14.56 -9.62 -8.62
C ALA A 26 -14.20 -8.14 -8.88
N ILE A 27 -13.23 -7.88 -9.76
CA ILE A 27 -12.84 -6.51 -10.16
C ILE A 27 -14.02 -5.80 -10.86
N ALA A 28 -14.70 -6.46 -11.80
CA ALA A 28 -15.85 -5.91 -12.50
C ALA A 28 -16.99 -5.57 -11.52
N LEU A 29 -17.30 -6.47 -10.57
CA LEU A 29 -18.33 -6.23 -9.55
C LEU A 29 -17.97 -5.06 -8.62
N VAL A 30 -16.72 -4.98 -8.15
CA VAL A 30 -16.24 -3.90 -7.28
C VAL A 30 -16.29 -2.57 -8.00
N LYS A 31 -15.90 -2.54 -9.27
CA LYS A 31 -15.92 -1.34 -10.12
C LYS A 31 -17.37 -0.87 -10.40
N GLY A 32 -18.27 -1.81 -10.70
CA GLY A 32 -19.70 -1.51 -10.87
C GLY A 32 -20.40 -1.05 -9.57
N ALA A 33 -19.88 -1.45 -8.41
CA ALA A 33 -20.35 -1.05 -7.09
C ALA A 33 -19.82 0.33 -6.62
N ALA A 34 -18.82 0.88 -7.29
CA ALA A 34 -18.22 2.18 -6.98
C ALA A 34 -19.14 3.32 -7.46
N THR A 35 -20.08 3.73 -6.62
CA THR A 35 -21.12 4.74 -6.93
C THR A 35 -20.96 6.05 -6.17
N ALA A 36 -19.83 6.28 -5.51
CA ALA A 36 -19.57 7.52 -4.79
C ALA A 36 -19.29 8.69 -5.75
N LYS A 37 -19.41 9.93 -5.23
CA LYS A 37 -19.18 11.15 -6.01
C LYS A 37 -17.68 11.47 -6.22
N PHE A 38 -16.80 10.64 -5.72
CA PHE A 38 -15.35 10.75 -5.85
C PHE A 38 -14.79 9.47 -6.47
N ASP A 39 -13.59 9.53 -7.01
CA ASP A 39 -12.91 8.36 -7.55
C ASP A 39 -12.46 7.43 -6.42
N GLU A 40 -13.21 6.32 -6.24
CA GLU A 40 -12.98 5.37 -5.17
C GLU A 40 -11.67 4.61 -5.38
N SER A 41 -10.94 4.33 -4.29
CA SER A 41 -9.82 3.39 -4.35
C SER A 41 -10.32 1.96 -4.44
N VAL A 42 -9.60 1.12 -5.16
CA VAL A 42 -9.78 -0.33 -5.17
C VAL A 42 -8.70 -0.92 -4.29
N ASP A 43 -9.14 -1.55 -3.20
CA ASP A 43 -8.27 -2.13 -2.19
C ASP A 43 -8.37 -3.65 -2.19
N VAL A 44 -7.25 -4.30 -1.91
CA VAL A 44 -7.18 -5.75 -1.75
C VAL A 44 -6.74 -6.11 -0.33
N SER A 45 -7.30 -7.20 0.19
CA SER A 45 -6.91 -7.78 1.47
C SER A 45 -6.52 -9.24 1.29
N PHE A 46 -5.30 -9.58 1.68
CA PHE A 46 -4.77 -10.95 1.70
C PHE A 46 -4.72 -11.46 3.14
N ASN A 47 -5.57 -12.42 3.48
CA ASN A 47 -5.47 -13.10 4.76
C ASN A 47 -4.44 -14.23 4.64
N LEU A 48 -3.34 -14.09 5.37
CA LEU A 48 -2.18 -14.96 5.29
C LEU A 48 -2.13 -15.94 6.47
N GLY A 49 -1.54 -17.11 6.22
CA GLY A 49 -1.31 -18.14 7.22
C GLY A 49 -0.05 -17.87 8.06
N VAL A 50 0.08 -16.67 8.63
CA VAL A 50 1.21 -16.25 9.46
C VAL A 50 0.75 -15.84 10.85
N ASP A 51 1.64 -15.95 11.84
CA ASP A 51 1.40 -15.45 13.19
C ASP A 51 2.16 -14.11 13.37
N PRO A 52 1.46 -12.97 13.31
CA PRO A 52 2.09 -11.66 13.41
C PRO A 52 2.64 -11.33 14.80
N ARG A 53 2.39 -12.17 15.81
CA ARG A 53 3.00 -12.04 17.15
C ARG A 53 4.47 -12.44 17.14
N LYS A 54 4.88 -13.24 16.17
CA LYS A 54 6.26 -13.67 15.97
C LYS A 54 6.95 -12.74 15.00
N SER A 55 8.04 -12.11 15.41
CA SER A 55 8.78 -11.12 14.62
C SER A 55 9.35 -11.68 13.32
N ASP A 56 9.60 -12.98 13.25
CA ASP A 56 10.08 -13.73 12.07
C ASP A 56 8.99 -14.03 11.06
N GLN A 57 7.71 -13.92 11.46
CA GLN A 57 6.55 -14.14 10.59
C GLN A 57 5.85 -12.83 10.15
N VAL A 58 6.33 -11.69 10.62
CA VAL A 58 5.81 -10.38 10.18
C VAL A 58 6.30 -10.08 8.77
N ILE A 59 5.35 -10.01 7.82
CA ILE A 59 5.63 -9.64 6.45
C ILE A 59 5.53 -8.13 6.32
N ARG A 60 6.55 -7.53 5.75
CA ARG A 60 6.61 -6.11 5.43
C ARG A 60 7.46 -5.91 4.19
N GLY A 61 6.96 -5.16 3.24
CA GLY A 61 7.66 -4.87 2.00
C GLY A 61 7.04 -3.73 1.23
N SER A 62 7.53 -3.54 0.03
CA SER A 62 6.97 -2.60 -0.94
C SER A 62 7.01 -3.22 -2.33
N VAL A 63 6.12 -2.78 -3.18
CA VAL A 63 6.05 -3.16 -4.60
C VAL A 63 5.75 -1.91 -5.42
N VAL A 64 6.39 -1.78 -6.55
CA VAL A 64 6.05 -0.76 -7.55
C VAL A 64 4.99 -1.37 -8.46
N LEU A 65 3.81 -0.76 -8.47
CA LEU A 65 2.72 -1.22 -9.32
C LEU A 65 2.95 -0.81 -10.77
N PRO A 66 2.78 -1.72 -11.75
CA PRO A 66 3.04 -1.43 -13.18
C PRO A 66 2.24 -0.23 -13.71
N LYS A 67 0.99 -0.10 -13.29
CA LYS A 67 0.09 1.00 -13.69
C LYS A 67 -0.03 2.11 -12.64
N GLY A 68 0.80 2.06 -11.59
CA GLY A 68 0.74 3.00 -10.47
C GLY A 68 -0.53 2.87 -9.63
N THR A 69 -0.70 3.78 -8.69
CA THR A 69 -1.86 3.83 -7.77
C THR A 69 -2.94 4.84 -8.18
N GLY A 70 -2.68 5.68 -9.18
CA GLY A 70 -3.57 6.80 -9.55
C GLY A 70 -3.61 7.93 -8.52
N LYS A 71 -2.68 7.93 -7.55
CA LYS A 71 -2.52 9.00 -6.56
C LYS A 71 -1.20 9.72 -6.81
N THR A 72 -1.22 11.05 -6.87
CA THR A 72 -0.01 11.86 -6.86
C THR A 72 0.57 11.88 -5.45
N THR A 73 1.74 11.26 -5.26
CA THR A 73 2.44 11.21 -3.97
C THR A 73 3.42 12.36 -3.84
N ARG A 74 3.35 13.08 -2.72
CA ARG A 74 4.34 14.10 -2.36
C ARG A 74 5.44 13.43 -1.54
N VAL A 75 6.67 13.53 -2.05
CA VAL A 75 7.84 12.85 -1.49
C VAL A 75 8.73 13.85 -0.78
N ALA A 76 8.97 13.63 0.51
CA ALA A 76 9.97 14.35 1.29
C ALA A 76 11.23 13.50 1.45
N VAL A 77 12.38 14.11 1.27
CA VAL A 77 13.68 13.44 1.30
C VAL A 77 14.59 14.07 2.34
N PHE A 78 15.03 13.26 3.30
CA PHE A 78 16.06 13.64 4.26
C PHE A 78 17.44 13.20 3.76
N THR A 79 18.19 14.14 3.24
CA THR A 79 19.55 13.91 2.74
C THR A 79 20.34 15.20 2.65
N GLN A 80 21.64 15.10 2.44
CA GLN A 80 22.54 16.23 2.25
C GLN A 80 23.57 15.97 1.14
N GLY A 81 24.24 17.03 0.70
CA GLY A 81 25.29 16.95 -0.33
C GLY A 81 24.75 16.52 -1.70
N ALA A 82 25.53 15.77 -2.46
CA ALA A 82 25.22 15.34 -3.81
C ALA A 82 23.89 14.54 -3.92
N ASN A 83 23.50 13.83 -2.87
CA ASN A 83 22.21 13.10 -2.85
C ASN A 83 21.01 14.05 -2.81
N ALA A 84 21.16 15.29 -2.30
CA ALA A 84 20.09 16.27 -2.29
C ALA A 84 19.78 16.77 -3.71
N ASP A 85 20.81 17.01 -4.52
CA ASP A 85 20.63 17.41 -5.90
C ASP A 85 20.06 16.28 -6.74
N ALA A 86 20.56 15.06 -6.58
CA ALA A 86 20.02 13.86 -7.22
C ALA A 86 18.55 13.61 -6.85
N ALA A 87 18.13 13.89 -5.61
CA ALA A 87 16.75 13.77 -5.19
C ALA A 87 15.84 14.81 -5.86
N LYS A 88 16.32 16.07 -6.00
CA LYS A 88 15.58 17.13 -6.71
C LYS A 88 15.42 16.80 -8.19
N GLU A 89 16.48 16.34 -8.85
CA GLU A 89 16.45 15.91 -10.25
C GLU A 89 15.49 14.71 -10.46
N ALA A 90 15.40 13.81 -9.48
CA ALA A 90 14.46 12.68 -9.50
C ALA A 90 12.99 13.09 -9.26
N GLY A 91 12.72 14.36 -8.92
CA GLY A 91 11.38 14.90 -8.74
C GLY A 91 10.87 14.87 -7.29
N ALA A 92 11.74 14.87 -6.28
CA ALA A 92 11.32 15.05 -4.89
C ALA A 92 10.69 16.42 -4.68
N ASP A 93 9.56 16.45 -3.93
CA ASP A 93 8.83 17.71 -3.70
C ASP A 93 9.49 18.56 -2.59
N ILE A 94 10.04 17.90 -1.58
CA ILE A 94 10.71 18.54 -0.45
C ILE A 94 12.02 17.81 -0.20
N VAL A 95 13.12 18.55 -0.20
CA VAL A 95 14.44 18.00 0.12
C VAL A 95 15.07 18.87 1.18
N GLY A 96 15.48 18.26 2.30
CA GLY A 96 16.10 18.99 3.41
C GLY A 96 16.81 18.04 4.38
N PHE A 97 17.36 18.61 5.41
CA PHE A 97 18.07 17.88 6.48
C PHE A 97 17.58 18.33 7.85
N GLU A 98 18.30 19.22 8.54
CA GLU A 98 17.90 19.78 9.84
C GLU A 98 16.75 20.78 9.72
N ASP A 99 16.73 21.55 8.66
CA ASP A 99 15.67 22.48 8.30
C ASP A 99 14.32 21.76 8.15
N LEU A 100 14.29 20.69 7.36
CA LEU A 100 13.10 19.86 7.22
C LEU A 100 12.70 19.19 8.54
N ALA A 101 13.67 18.80 9.36
CA ALA A 101 13.38 18.23 10.67
C ALA A 101 12.72 19.26 11.61
N ALA A 102 13.12 20.54 11.53
CA ALA A 102 12.49 21.62 12.30
C ALA A 102 11.04 21.86 11.83
N GLU A 103 10.77 21.84 10.52
CA GLU A 103 9.41 21.96 9.97
C GLU A 103 8.52 20.82 10.43
N VAL A 104 9.02 19.58 10.40
CA VAL A 104 8.28 18.41 10.89
C VAL A 104 7.97 18.52 12.39
N LYS A 105 8.91 19.01 13.21
CA LYS A 105 8.70 19.30 14.64
C LYS A 105 7.65 20.38 14.85
N ALA A 106 7.58 21.39 13.98
CA ALA A 106 6.57 22.44 14.00
C ALA A 106 5.17 21.94 13.54
N GLY A 107 5.06 20.70 13.06
CA GLY A 107 3.80 20.08 12.64
C GLY A 107 3.49 20.20 11.16
N ASN A 108 4.38 20.76 10.36
CA ASN A 108 4.24 20.88 8.91
C ASN A 108 4.56 19.52 8.24
N LEU A 109 3.52 18.78 7.86
CA LEU A 109 3.63 17.43 7.29
C LEU A 109 2.92 17.38 5.93
N ASN A 110 3.36 18.21 4.99
CA ASN A 110 2.78 18.32 3.65
C ASN A 110 3.37 17.29 2.66
N PHE A 111 3.57 16.05 3.12
CA PHE A 111 4.11 14.94 2.32
C PHE A 111 3.42 13.63 2.66
N ASP A 112 3.42 12.70 1.70
CA ASP A 112 2.78 11.40 1.82
C ASP A 112 3.80 10.26 2.02
N VAL A 113 5.05 10.46 1.58
CA VAL A 113 6.15 9.49 1.72
C VAL A 113 7.40 10.20 2.19
N VAL A 114 8.14 9.56 3.11
CA VAL A 114 9.44 10.03 3.58
C VAL A 114 10.52 9.04 3.17
N ILE A 115 11.55 9.55 2.51
CA ILE A 115 12.76 8.82 2.14
C ILE A 115 13.92 9.42 2.91
N ALA A 116 14.85 8.60 3.36
CA ALA A 116 16.02 9.06 4.09
C ALA A 116 17.29 8.36 3.61
N SER A 117 18.39 9.10 3.52
CA SER A 117 19.70 8.48 3.44
C SER A 117 20.06 7.84 4.79
N PRO A 118 20.92 6.80 4.83
CA PRO A 118 21.33 6.16 6.09
C PRO A 118 21.88 7.16 7.11
N ASP A 119 22.63 8.15 6.67
CA ASP A 119 23.23 9.20 7.51
C ASP A 119 22.18 10.10 8.16
N ALA A 120 21.08 10.39 7.44
CA ALA A 120 19.98 11.22 7.92
C ALA A 120 19.14 10.51 9.01
N MET A 121 19.23 9.19 9.12
CA MET A 121 18.45 8.42 10.08
C MET A 121 18.66 8.83 11.54
N ARG A 122 19.82 9.40 11.88
CA ARG A 122 20.06 9.96 13.21
C ARG A 122 19.10 11.11 13.54
N ILE A 123 18.81 11.96 12.57
CA ILE A 123 17.89 13.09 12.73
C ILE A 123 16.44 12.61 12.62
N VAL A 124 16.14 11.80 11.62
CA VAL A 124 14.80 11.23 11.42
C VAL A 124 14.36 10.38 12.62
N GLY A 125 15.29 9.69 13.28
CA GLY A 125 15.01 8.93 14.50
C GLY A 125 14.43 9.77 15.64
N GLN A 126 14.83 11.03 15.77
CA GLN A 126 14.28 11.97 16.75
C GLN A 126 12.81 12.37 16.42
N LEU A 127 12.41 12.21 15.17
CA LEU A 127 11.04 12.50 14.69
C LEU A 127 10.11 11.28 14.80
N GLY A 128 10.60 10.17 15.35
CA GLY A 128 9.86 8.91 15.43
C GLY A 128 8.52 9.03 16.15
N THR A 129 8.41 9.89 17.16
CA THR A 129 7.17 10.16 17.90
C THR A 129 6.11 10.87 17.04
N ILE A 130 6.52 11.60 15.99
CA ILE A 130 5.63 12.34 15.08
C ILE A 130 5.34 11.50 13.84
N LEU A 131 6.38 10.94 13.20
CA LEU A 131 6.26 10.19 11.95
C LEU A 131 5.75 8.77 12.15
N GLY A 132 6.07 8.13 13.29
CA GLY A 132 5.70 6.74 13.59
C GLY A 132 4.19 6.50 13.61
N PRO A 133 3.38 7.25 14.41
CA PRO A 133 1.93 7.08 14.46
C PRO A 133 1.22 7.33 13.12
N ARG A 134 1.83 8.14 12.24
CA ARG A 134 1.30 8.45 10.90
C ARG A 134 1.75 7.46 9.82
N GLY A 135 2.59 6.48 10.17
CA GLY A 135 3.12 5.51 9.21
C GLY A 135 4.16 6.06 8.23
N LEU A 136 4.66 7.29 8.48
CA LEU A 136 5.61 7.99 7.61
C LEU A 136 7.07 7.71 7.95
N MET A 137 7.35 6.91 8.99
CA MET A 137 8.71 6.60 9.42
C MET A 137 9.45 5.76 8.37
N PRO A 138 10.59 6.25 7.82
CA PRO A 138 11.38 5.49 6.86
C PRO A 138 11.86 4.14 7.44
N ASN A 139 11.94 3.12 6.58
CA ASN A 139 12.37 1.80 6.98
C ASN A 139 13.18 1.10 5.88
N PRO A 140 14.35 0.49 6.21
CA PRO A 140 15.17 -0.22 5.24
C PRO A 140 14.44 -1.38 4.54
N LYS A 141 13.57 -2.11 5.26
CA LYS A 141 12.83 -3.26 4.70
C LYS A 141 11.82 -2.87 3.61
N VAL A 142 11.43 -1.61 3.56
CA VAL A 142 10.50 -1.05 2.57
C VAL A 142 11.25 -0.30 1.46
N GLY A 143 12.58 -0.16 1.60
CA GLY A 143 13.40 0.57 0.65
C GLY A 143 13.31 2.10 0.75
N THR A 144 12.74 2.64 1.84
CA THR A 144 12.68 4.09 2.08
C THR A 144 13.89 4.62 2.85
N VAL A 145 14.77 3.74 3.31
CA VAL A 145 16.12 4.09 3.79
C VAL A 145 17.13 3.46 2.85
N THR A 146 17.79 4.27 2.04
CA THR A 146 18.70 3.80 1.00
C THR A 146 19.77 4.84 0.68
N PRO A 147 20.99 4.42 0.28
CA PRO A 147 21.99 5.33 -0.27
C PRO A 147 21.60 5.85 -1.67
N ASN A 148 20.82 5.04 -2.44
CA ASN A 148 20.34 5.44 -3.77
C ASN A 148 18.97 6.14 -3.66
N VAL A 149 19.00 7.39 -3.25
CA VAL A 149 17.81 8.20 -3.00
C VAL A 149 17.03 8.49 -4.28
N ALA A 150 17.72 8.76 -5.38
CA ALA A 150 17.08 9.08 -6.65
C ALA A 150 16.18 7.97 -7.19
N GLU A 151 16.61 6.72 -7.10
CA GLU A 151 15.80 5.56 -7.48
C GLU A 151 14.56 5.39 -6.60
N SER A 152 14.73 5.56 -5.28
CA SER A 152 13.61 5.47 -4.35
C SER A 152 12.56 6.56 -4.58
N VAL A 153 12.99 7.79 -4.94
CA VAL A 153 12.07 8.88 -5.32
C VAL A 153 11.30 8.52 -6.59
N LYS A 154 11.99 8.02 -7.62
CA LYS A 154 11.33 7.56 -8.86
C LYS A 154 10.31 6.46 -8.59
N ASN A 155 10.66 5.44 -7.78
CA ASN A 155 9.77 4.36 -7.41
C ASN A 155 8.55 4.87 -6.62
N ALA A 156 8.75 5.78 -5.66
CA ALA A 156 7.65 6.38 -4.91
C ALA A 156 6.70 7.18 -5.81
N LYS A 157 7.22 7.91 -6.80
CA LYS A 157 6.43 8.65 -7.80
C LYS A 157 5.75 7.71 -8.82
N ALA A 158 6.37 6.57 -9.15
CA ALA A 158 5.79 5.57 -10.04
C ALA A 158 4.62 4.78 -9.42
N GLY A 159 4.31 4.99 -8.13
CA GLY A 159 3.20 4.32 -7.46
C GLY A 159 3.64 3.10 -6.64
N GLN A 160 4.75 3.25 -5.92
CA GLN A 160 5.17 2.24 -4.95
C GLN A 160 4.16 2.14 -3.80
N VAL A 161 3.66 0.93 -3.56
CA VAL A 161 2.78 0.61 -2.45
C VAL A 161 3.55 -0.13 -1.37
N GLN A 162 3.42 0.34 -0.14
CA GLN A 162 3.97 -0.33 1.02
C GLN A 162 2.91 -1.22 1.65
N TYR A 163 3.29 -2.43 2.03
CA TYR A 163 2.40 -3.36 2.71
C TYR A 163 3.03 -3.92 3.98
N ARG A 164 2.18 -4.19 4.95
CA ARG A 164 2.55 -4.80 6.23
C ARG A 164 1.40 -5.64 6.75
N THR A 165 1.72 -6.80 7.33
CA THR A 165 0.72 -7.60 8.06
C THR A 165 0.23 -6.85 9.29
N ASP A 166 -1.09 -6.87 9.49
CA ASP A 166 -1.75 -6.39 10.70
C ASP A 166 -1.68 -7.44 11.83
N LYS A 167 -2.34 -7.14 12.97
CA LYS A 167 -2.39 -8.05 14.13
C LYS A 167 -3.16 -9.36 13.85
N ALA A 168 -3.97 -9.42 12.80
CA ALA A 168 -4.73 -10.58 12.38
C ALA A 168 -4.02 -11.41 11.29
N GLY A 169 -2.82 -10.98 10.83
CA GLY A 169 -2.09 -11.63 9.74
C GLY A 169 -2.62 -11.25 8.36
N ILE A 170 -3.32 -10.13 8.24
CA ILE A 170 -3.88 -9.66 6.98
C ILE A 170 -2.99 -8.55 6.42
N VAL A 171 -2.73 -8.60 5.11
CA VAL A 171 -2.11 -7.53 4.34
C VAL A 171 -3.19 -6.74 3.61
N HIS A 172 -3.21 -5.43 3.79
CA HIS A 172 -4.08 -4.52 3.08
C HIS A 172 -3.25 -3.63 2.15
N ALA A 173 -3.70 -3.46 0.91
CA ALA A 173 -3.04 -2.59 -0.05
C ALA A 173 -4.03 -2.08 -1.11
N THR A 174 -3.78 -0.87 -1.60
CA THR A 174 -4.52 -0.28 -2.71
C THR A 174 -3.88 -0.71 -4.03
N ILE A 175 -4.68 -1.21 -4.96
CA ILE A 175 -4.23 -1.64 -6.29
C ILE A 175 -4.54 -0.63 -7.40
N GLY A 176 -5.33 0.41 -7.11
CA GLY A 176 -5.65 1.46 -8.07
C GLY A 176 -6.91 2.23 -7.72
N ARG A 177 -7.51 2.82 -8.75
CA ARG A 177 -8.74 3.60 -8.65
C ARG A 177 -9.86 2.93 -9.45
N ALA A 178 -11.11 3.25 -9.11
CA ALA A 178 -12.27 2.78 -9.85
C ALA A 178 -12.28 3.27 -11.31
N SER A 179 -11.61 4.39 -11.59
CA SER A 179 -11.42 4.93 -12.95
C SER A 179 -10.48 4.11 -13.84
N PHE A 180 -9.63 3.25 -13.27
CA PHE A 180 -8.70 2.42 -14.04
C PHE A 180 -9.42 1.38 -14.88
N ALA A 181 -8.80 0.93 -15.99
CA ALA A 181 -9.29 -0.22 -16.73
C ALA A 181 -9.20 -1.51 -15.88
N GLU A 182 -10.07 -2.48 -16.15
CA GLU A 182 -10.08 -3.76 -15.41
C GLU A 182 -8.77 -4.52 -15.60
N ALA A 183 -8.21 -4.47 -16.81
CA ALA A 183 -6.91 -5.07 -17.12
C ALA A 183 -5.77 -4.45 -16.29
N ASP A 184 -5.77 -3.11 -16.11
CA ASP A 184 -4.75 -2.41 -15.32
C ASP A 184 -4.82 -2.78 -13.84
N LEU A 185 -6.05 -2.90 -13.31
CA LEU A 185 -6.27 -3.36 -11.93
C LEU A 185 -5.84 -4.80 -11.74
N ARG A 186 -6.04 -5.65 -12.75
CA ARG A 186 -5.60 -7.04 -12.76
C ARG A 186 -4.08 -7.14 -12.75
N GLU A 187 -3.38 -6.42 -13.62
CA GLU A 187 -1.92 -6.39 -13.64
C GLU A 187 -1.33 -5.90 -12.31
N ASN A 188 -1.91 -4.86 -11.72
CA ASN A 188 -1.50 -4.36 -10.40
C ASN A 188 -1.76 -5.38 -9.28
N PHE A 189 -2.88 -6.09 -9.34
CA PHE A 189 -3.22 -7.15 -8.39
C PHE A 189 -2.20 -8.29 -8.47
N ASP A 190 -1.88 -8.77 -9.68
CA ASP A 190 -0.95 -9.87 -9.91
C ASP A 190 0.47 -9.49 -9.43
N ALA A 191 0.94 -8.27 -9.73
CA ALA A 191 2.23 -7.77 -9.25
C ALA A 191 2.31 -7.72 -7.71
N LEU A 192 1.24 -7.29 -7.05
CA LEU A 192 1.17 -7.25 -5.59
C LEU A 192 1.11 -8.65 -4.99
N LEU A 193 0.32 -9.55 -5.59
CA LEU A 193 0.22 -10.94 -5.14
C LEU A 193 1.57 -11.64 -5.22
N ASP A 194 2.26 -11.51 -6.35
CA ASP A 194 3.61 -12.06 -6.54
C ASP A 194 4.59 -11.58 -5.47
N ALA A 195 4.55 -10.27 -5.18
CA ALA A 195 5.41 -9.70 -4.13
C ALA A 195 5.09 -10.28 -2.75
N VAL A 196 3.80 -10.46 -2.42
CA VAL A 196 3.36 -11.05 -1.16
C VAL A 196 3.73 -12.54 -1.08
N VAL A 197 3.59 -13.30 -2.17
CA VAL A 197 3.95 -14.72 -2.23
C VAL A 197 5.47 -14.90 -2.10
N LYS A 198 6.26 -14.09 -2.79
CA LYS A 198 7.75 -14.08 -2.68
C LYS A 198 8.23 -13.72 -1.28
N ALA A 199 7.47 -12.90 -0.56
CA ALA A 199 7.78 -12.51 0.82
C ALA A 199 7.41 -13.56 1.87
N LYS A 200 6.96 -14.76 1.48
CA LYS A 200 6.59 -15.85 2.40
C LYS A 200 7.76 -16.20 3.33
N PRO A 201 7.59 -16.09 4.67
CA PRO A 201 8.63 -16.49 5.61
C PRO A 201 8.83 -18.01 5.60
N ALA A 202 10.06 -18.47 5.76
CA ALA A 202 10.38 -19.91 5.87
C ALA A 202 9.68 -20.56 7.09
N ALA A 203 9.42 -19.80 8.14
CA ALA A 203 8.72 -20.23 9.34
C ALA A 203 7.20 -20.40 9.14
N ALA A 204 6.62 -19.91 8.05
CA ALA A 204 5.20 -20.07 7.77
C ALA A 204 4.88 -21.47 7.27
N LYS A 205 4.17 -22.25 8.10
CA LYS A 205 3.76 -23.64 7.79
C LYS A 205 2.30 -23.66 7.31
N GLY A 206 1.98 -24.64 6.45
CA GLY A 206 0.63 -24.84 5.93
C GLY A 206 0.23 -23.88 4.81
N GLN A 207 -1.08 -23.67 4.67
CA GLN A 207 -1.63 -22.81 3.63
C GLN A 207 -1.28 -21.33 3.90
N TYR A 208 -0.49 -20.74 3.00
CA TYR A 208 -0.04 -19.37 3.14
C TYR A 208 -1.13 -18.35 2.79
N LEU A 209 -1.72 -18.47 1.60
CA LEU A 209 -2.81 -17.61 1.15
C LEU A 209 -4.14 -18.26 1.54
N LYS A 210 -4.78 -17.75 2.61
CA LYS A 210 -6.05 -18.33 3.13
C LYS A 210 -7.27 -17.76 2.45
N LYS A 211 -7.35 -16.42 2.35
CA LYS A 211 -8.49 -15.70 1.76
C LYS A 211 -7.98 -14.45 1.05
N VAL A 212 -8.62 -14.13 -0.06
CA VAL A 212 -8.42 -12.88 -0.79
C VAL A 212 -9.76 -12.20 -0.93
N ALA A 213 -9.78 -10.89 -0.76
CA ALA A 213 -10.97 -10.09 -1.02
C ALA A 213 -10.57 -8.76 -1.64
N VAL A 214 -11.39 -8.27 -2.56
CA VAL A 214 -11.25 -6.97 -3.20
C VAL A 214 -12.45 -6.11 -2.84
N SER A 215 -12.24 -4.82 -2.61
CA SER A 215 -13.32 -3.88 -2.25
C SER A 215 -13.04 -2.49 -2.81
N SER A 216 -14.09 -1.71 -3.07
CA SER A 216 -13.93 -0.26 -3.25
C SER A 216 -14.11 0.47 -1.92
N THR A 217 -13.69 1.75 -1.86
CA THR A 217 -13.70 2.56 -0.63
C THR A 217 -15.07 2.56 0.08
N MET A 218 -16.15 2.68 -0.67
CA MET A 218 -17.51 2.75 -0.15
C MET A 218 -18.38 1.56 -0.60
N GLY A 219 -17.81 0.58 -1.29
CA GLY A 219 -18.48 -0.60 -1.81
C GLY A 219 -18.50 -1.77 -0.85
N LEU A 220 -18.79 -2.95 -1.39
CA LEU A 220 -18.75 -4.22 -0.67
C LEU A 220 -17.41 -4.93 -0.91
N GLY A 221 -17.01 -5.74 0.05
CA GLY A 221 -15.91 -6.69 -0.14
C GLY A 221 -16.40 -7.93 -0.89
N VAL A 222 -15.76 -8.22 -2.02
CA VAL A 222 -15.99 -9.40 -2.85
C VAL A 222 -14.89 -10.41 -2.60
N ARG A 223 -15.26 -11.65 -2.29
CA ARG A 223 -14.28 -12.73 -2.05
C ARG A 223 -13.80 -13.31 -3.36
N VAL A 224 -12.50 -13.45 -3.47
CA VAL A 224 -11.83 -14.02 -4.64
C VAL A 224 -11.49 -15.48 -4.39
N ASP A 225 -11.67 -16.32 -5.40
CA ASP A 225 -11.23 -17.71 -5.36
C ASP A 225 -9.69 -17.76 -5.44
N THR A 226 -9.07 -18.28 -4.40
CA THR A 226 -7.62 -18.42 -4.31
C THR A 226 -7.05 -19.43 -5.30
N SER A 227 -7.86 -20.36 -5.83
CA SER A 227 -7.41 -21.30 -6.86
C SER A 227 -7.22 -20.64 -8.22
N SER A 228 -8.06 -19.64 -8.54
CA SER A 228 -7.96 -18.86 -9.79
C SER A 228 -6.79 -17.87 -9.82
N VAL A 229 -6.13 -17.67 -8.67
CA VAL A 229 -5.09 -16.67 -8.49
C VAL A 229 -3.68 -17.30 -8.40
N ASN A 230 -3.62 -18.61 -8.12
CA ASN A 230 -2.37 -19.38 -8.02
C ASN A 230 -1.99 -20.11 -9.33
N SER A 231 -2.71 -19.86 -10.42
CA SER A 231 -2.45 -20.46 -11.74
C SER A 231 -1.61 -19.56 -12.63
#